data_20b0c735d741f949c9a5a4fd447f9ec3
#
_entry.id   20b0c735d741f949c9a5a4fd447f9ec3
#
_cell.length_a   1.000
_cell.length_b   1.000
_cell.length_c   1.000
_cell.angle_alpha   90.00
_cell.angle_beta   90.00
_cell.angle_gamma   90.00
#
_symmetry.space_group_name_H-M   'P 1'
#
loop_
_entity.id
_entity.type
_entity.pdbx_description
1 polymer ?
#
loop_
_entity_poly.entity_id
_entity_poly.type
_entity_poly.pdbx_seq_one_letter_code
_entity_poly.pdbx_strand_id
1 'polypeptide(L)'
;MNQDPDPEDVAAALRVSIGLFVRRLRQAPVQGDLTLPEISALSRLDRAGPATPGQLAKVEQISPQAMGVTLSGLEERGLVKRRPDPADGRRAVMSLTEAGRRAVRDKRTARNEQLAKALSDGFTRAELQTLMAAAPLIERLGESL
;
A
#
# COMPACT_ATOMS: atom_id res chain seq x y z
N MET A 1 33.77 -22.91 4.82
CA MET A 1 33.61 -22.46 3.44
C MET A 1 32.32 -21.65 3.35
N ASN A 2 32.43 -20.35 3.11
CA ASN A 2 31.25 -19.56 2.73
C ASN A 2 30.89 -19.98 1.30
N GLN A 3 29.86 -20.79 1.18
CA GLN A 3 29.23 -20.97 -0.13
C GLN A 3 28.47 -19.66 -0.40
N ASP A 4 28.71 -19.06 -1.55
CA ASP A 4 27.91 -17.95 -2.00
C ASP A 4 26.44 -18.40 -2.02
N PRO A 5 25.50 -17.56 -1.54
CA PRO A 5 24.11 -17.96 -1.49
C PRO A 5 23.56 -18.21 -2.89
N ASP A 6 22.94 -19.37 -3.08
CA ASP A 6 22.28 -19.72 -4.32
C ASP A 6 21.06 -18.81 -4.54
N PRO A 7 20.93 -18.21 -5.73
CA PRO A 7 19.75 -17.39 -6.05
C PRO A 7 18.41 -18.11 -5.85
N GLU A 8 18.32 -19.42 -6.09
CA GLU A 8 17.10 -20.19 -5.85
C GLU A 8 16.75 -20.26 -4.36
N ASP A 9 17.74 -20.48 -3.50
CA ASP A 9 17.57 -20.52 -2.04
C ASP A 9 17.17 -19.14 -1.51
N VAL A 10 17.79 -18.07 -2.01
CA VAL A 10 17.43 -16.69 -1.65
C VAL A 10 16.00 -16.39 -2.08
N ALA A 11 15.61 -16.74 -3.29
CA ALA A 11 14.24 -16.54 -3.79
C ALA A 11 13.21 -17.26 -2.92
N ALA A 12 13.46 -18.51 -2.57
CA ALA A 12 12.57 -19.28 -1.69
C ALA A 12 12.44 -18.64 -0.30
N ALA A 13 13.55 -18.25 0.30
CA ALA A 13 13.56 -17.60 1.63
C ALA A 13 12.81 -16.27 1.62
N LEU A 14 13.06 -15.43 0.62
CA LEU A 14 12.38 -14.13 0.48
C LEU A 14 10.89 -14.29 0.23
N ARG A 15 10.50 -15.22 -0.65
CA ARG A 15 9.08 -15.47 -0.92
C ARG A 15 8.31 -15.82 0.36
N VAL A 16 8.87 -16.66 1.20
CA VAL A 16 8.25 -17.07 2.47
C VAL A 16 8.22 -15.92 3.45
N SER A 17 9.34 -15.26 3.68
CA SER A 17 9.48 -14.20 4.68
C SER A 17 8.70 -12.94 4.32
N ILE A 18 8.75 -12.51 3.07
CA ILE A 18 7.98 -11.34 2.59
C ILE A 18 6.49 -11.66 2.61
N GLY A 19 6.09 -12.87 2.20
CA GLY A 19 4.70 -13.30 2.26
C GLY A 19 4.13 -13.27 3.66
N LEU A 20 4.86 -13.77 4.63
CA LEU A 20 4.47 -13.71 6.05
C LEU A 20 4.40 -12.27 6.55
N PHE A 21 5.42 -11.47 6.26
CA PHE A 21 5.47 -10.06 6.66
C PHE A 21 4.27 -9.27 6.12
N VAL A 22 3.99 -9.36 4.84
CA VAL A 22 2.87 -8.65 4.21
C VAL A 22 1.53 -9.10 4.80
N ARG A 23 1.34 -10.40 5.00
CA ARG A 23 0.12 -10.94 5.60
C ARG A 23 -0.09 -10.42 7.02
N ARG A 24 0.95 -10.44 7.85
CA ARG A 24 0.89 -9.94 9.23
C ARG A 24 0.66 -8.43 9.28
N LEU A 25 1.31 -7.70 8.40
CA LEU A 25 1.14 -6.26 8.29
C LEU A 25 -0.31 -5.89 7.94
N ARG A 26 -0.94 -6.65 7.04
CA ARG A 26 -2.35 -6.45 6.67
C ARG A 26 -3.33 -6.78 7.81
N GLN A 27 -2.99 -7.75 8.65
CA GLN A 27 -3.80 -8.16 9.80
C GLN A 27 -3.59 -7.26 11.01
N ALA A 28 -2.46 -6.57 11.09
CA ALA A 28 -2.16 -5.70 12.23
C ALA A 28 -3.14 -4.51 12.26
N PRO A 29 -3.81 -4.29 13.40
CA PRO A 29 -4.75 -3.19 13.52
C PRO A 29 -4.02 -1.85 13.38
N VAL A 30 -4.48 -1.01 12.47
CA VAL A 30 -4.11 0.39 12.40
C VAL A 30 -5.31 1.18 12.88
N GLN A 31 -5.12 2.06 13.82
CA GLN A 31 -6.20 2.91 14.32
C GLN A 31 -6.84 3.68 13.16
N GLY A 32 -8.16 3.62 13.09
CA GLY A 32 -8.97 4.32 12.10
C GLY A 32 -10.10 3.46 11.54
N ASP A 33 -11.11 4.11 11.01
CA ASP A 33 -12.35 3.49 10.53
C ASP A 33 -12.30 3.07 9.07
N LEU A 34 -11.15 3.23 8.40
CA LEU A 34 -11.00 2.89 6.99
C LEU A 34 -10.81 1.39 6.81
N THR A 35 -11.51 0.83 5.83
CA THR A 35 -11.32 -0.55 5.40
C THR A 35 -10.03 -0.69 4.58
N LEU A 36 -9.51 -1.90 4.44
CA LEU A 36 -8.33 -2.15 3.61
C LEU A 36 -8.54 -1.71 2.14
N PRO A 37 -9.68 -2.01 1.49
CA PRO A 37 -9.93 -1.50 0.14
C PRO A 37 -9.95 0.03 0.05
N GLU A 38 -10.49 0.71 1.06
CA GLU A 38 -10.50 2.17 1.12
C GLU A 38 -9.08 2.74 1.24
N ILE A 39 -8.25 2.18 2.11
CA ILE A 39 -6.84 2.57 2.26
C ILE A 39 -6.09 2.34 0.95
N SER A 40 -6.31 1.21 0.29
CA SER A 40 -5.67 0.85 -0.97
C SER A 40 -6.04 1.83 -2.09
N ALA A 41 -7.31 2.18 -2.21
CA ALA A 41 -7.79 3.14 -3.20
C ALA A 41 -7.21 4.55 -2.95
N LEU A 42 -7.20 5.02 -1.71
CA LEU A 42 -6.60 6.30 -1.34
C LEU A 42 -5.10 6.34 -1.67
N SER A 43 -4.38 5.29 -1.34
CA SER A 43 -2.94 5.19 -1.60
C SER A 43 -2.64 5.21 -3.10
N ARG A 44 -3.48 4.55 -3.91
CA ARG A 44 -3.35 4.55 -5.36
C ARG A 44 -3.57 5.94 -5.95
N LEU A 45 -4.60 6.64 -5.52
CA LEU A 45 -4.89 8.02 -5.94
C LEU A 45 -3.76 8.98 -5.53
N ASP A 46 -3.16 8.76 -4.37
CA ASP A 46 -2.02 9.58 -3.91
C ASP A 46 -0.78 9.38 -4.80
N ARG A 47 -0.46 8.13 -5.15
CA ARG A 47 0.74 7.81 -5.93
C ARG A 47 0.61 8.08 -7.42
N ALA A 48 -0.52 7.71 -7.99
CA ALA A 48 -0.73 7.74 -9.45
C ALA A 48 -1.55 8.95 -9.93
N GLY A 49 -2.16 9.71 -9.01
CA GLY A 49 -3.03 10.82 -9.34
C GLY A 49 -4.47 10.41 -9.66
N PRO A 50 -5.28 11.35 -10.13
CA PRO A 50 -6.69 11.12 -10.42
C PRO A 50 -6.91 9.95 -11.39
N ALA A 51 -7.95 9.18 -11.16
CA ALA A 51 -8.29 8.01 -11.97
C ALA A 51 -9.80 7.78 -12.00
N THR A 52 -10.27 7.10 -13.04
CA THR A 52 -11.66 6.65 -13.11
C THR A 52 -11.90 5.46 -12.20
N PRO A 53 -13.14 5.22 -11.72
CA PRO A 53 -13.46 4.02 -10.97
C PRO A 53 -13.08 2.72 -11.69
N GLY A 54 -13.25 2.67 -13.00
CA GLY A 54 -12.88 1.50 -13.82
C GLY A 54 -11.38 1.23 -13.83
N GLN A 55 -10.56 2.27 -13.93
CA GLN A 55 -9.09 2.17 -13.84
C GLN A 55 -8.66 1.66 -12.46
N LEU A 56 -9.25 2.20 -11.40
CA LEU A 56 -8.96 1.78 -10.02
C LEU A 56 -9.35 0.32 -9.79
N ALA A 57 -10.53 -0.09 -10.24
CA ALA A 57 -11.00 -1.48 -10.12
C ALA A 57 -10.05 -2.45 -10.82
N LYS A 58 -9.60 -2.10 -12.01
CA LYS A 58 -8.67 -2.94 -12.80
C LYS A 58 -7.32 -3.09 -12.10
N VAL A 59 -6.75 -2.00 -11.62
CA VAL A 59 -5.44 -2.00 -10.95
C VAL A 59 -5.49 -2.73 -9.62
N GLU A 60 -6.55 -2.53 -8.84
CA GLU A 60 -6.75 -3.19 -7.55
C GLU A 60 -7.29 -4.63 -7.69
N GLN A 61 -7.58 -5.09 -8.90
CA GLN A 61 -8.08 -6.44 -9.19
C GLN A 61 -9.37 -6.78 -8.42
N ILE A 62 -10.27 -5.82 -8.34
CA ILE A 62 -11.61 -6.01 -7.75
C ILE A 62 -12.68 -5.67 -8.78
N SER A 63 -13.92 -6.11 -8.51
CA SER A 63 -15.05 -5.82 -9.40
C SER A 63 -15.37 -4.32 -9.44
N PRO A 64 -15.94 -3.82 -10.55
CA PRO A 64 -16.45 -2.45 -10.60
C PRO A 64 -17.46 -2.12 -9.49
N GLN A 65 -18.31 -3.08 -9.12
CA GLN A 65 -19.26 -2.89 -8.03
C GLN A 65 -18.57 -2.71 -6.67
N ALA A 66 -17.57 -3.54 -6.37
CA ALA A 66 -16.81 -3.44 -5.14
C ALA A 66 -16.05 -2.10 -5.07
N MET A 67 -15.45 -1.67 -6.18
CA MET A 67 -14.79 -0.36 -6.24
C MET A 67 -15.81 0.77 -6.07
N GLY A 68 -16.99 0.66 -6.68
CA GLY A 68 -18.07 1.64 -6.50
C GLY A 68 -18.48 1.82 -5.04
N VAL A 69 -18.64 0.73 -4.30
CA VAL A 69 -18.93 0.76 -2.86
C VAL A 69 -17.80 1.43 -2.08
N THR A 70 -16.56 1.05 -2.35
CA THR A 70 -15.38 1.63 -1.72
C THR A 70 -15.30 3.14 -1.94
N LEU A 71 -15.44 3.59 -3.18
CA LEU A 71 -15.36 5.02 -3.53
C LEU A 71 -16.53 5.81 -2.97
N SER A 72 -17.74 5.23 -2.93
CA SER A 72 -18.90 5.88 -2.32
C SER A 72 -18.68 6.12 -0.81
N GLY A 73 -18.13 5.15 -0.11
CA GLY A 73 -17.77 5.30 1.30
C GLY A 73 -16.73 6.41 1.52
N LEU A 74 -15.73 6.48 0.67
CA LEU A 74 -14.70 7.53 0.73
C LEU A 74 -15.25 8.91 0.39
N GLU A 75 -16.16 8.99 -0.59
CA GLU A 75 -16.82 10.22 -1.00
C GLU A 75 -17.72 10.77 0.13
N GLU A 76 -18.51 9.92 0.78
CA GLU A 76 -19.34 10.27 1.94
C GLU A 76 -18.50 10.83 3.10
N ARG A 77 -17.28 10.33 3.28
CA ARG A 77 -16.35 10.82 4.30
C ARG A 77 -15.58 12.08 3.87
N GLY A 78 -15.78 12.55 2.64
CA GLY A 78 -15.08 13.72 2.12
C GLY A 78 -13.60 13.50 1.85
N LEU A 79 -13.17 12.25 1.64
CA LEU A 79 -11.77 11.89 1.40
C LEU A 79 -11.43 11.86 -0.09
N VAL A 80 -12.41 11.63 -0.94
CA VAL A 80 -12.30 11.73 -2.39
C VAL A 80 -13.41 12.60 -2.94
N LYS A 81 -13.19 13.16 -4.12
CA LYS A 81 -14.16 13.94 -4.86
C LYS A 81 -14.28 13.42 -6.29
N ARG A 82 -15.46 13.59 -6.85
CA ARG A 82 -15.81 13.16 -8.20
C ARG A 82 -15.89 14.39 -9.09
N ARG A 83 -15.26 14.31 -10.26
CA ARG A 83 -15.34 15.31 -11.31
C ARG A 83 -15.64 14.65 -12.65
N PRO A 84 -16.33 15.36 -13.60
CA PRO A 84 -16.43 14.85 -14.96
C PRO A 84 -15.04 14.69 -15.59
N ASP A 85 -14.86 13.61 -16.37
CA ASP A 85 -13.64 13.43 -17.13
C ASP A 85 -13.57 14.51 -18.24
N PRO A 86 -12.46 15.28 -18.33
CA PRO A 86 -12.30 16.29 -19.40
C PRO A 86 -12.35 15.70 -20.80
N ALA A 87 -11.96 14.43 -20.97
CA ALA A 87 -11.96 13.75 -22.27
C ALA A 87 -13.32 13.14 -22.61
N ASP A 88 -14.09 12.69 -21.62
CA ASP A 88 -15.41 12.11 -21.76
C ASP A 88 -16.26 12.42 -20.53
N GLY A 89 -17.15 13.41 -20.66
CA GLY A 89 -18.01 13.88 -19.57
C GLY A 89 -18.98 12.83 -19.00
N ARG A 90 -19.12 11.66 -19.64
CA ARG A 90 -19.92 10.53 -19.13
C ARG A 90 -19.17 9.74 -18.06
N ARG A 91 -17.84 9.90 -17.97
CA ARG A 91 -17.00 9.26 -16.97
C ARG A 91 -16.78 10.20 -15.80
N ALA A 92 -16.64 9.61 -14.64
CA ALA A 92 -16.19 10.33 -13.46
C ALA A 92 -14.71 10.09 -13.25
N VAL A 93 -13.97 11.14 -12.85
CA VAL A 93 -12.60 11.06 -12.39
C VAL A 93 -12.60 11.28 -10.90
N MET A 94 -12.03 10.34 -10.16
CA MET A 94 -11.87 10.41 -8.71
C MET A 94 -10.51 11.02 -8.38
N SER A 95 -10.50 11.92 -7.41
CA SER A 95 -9.27 12.52 -6.90
C SER A 95 -9.34 12.68 -5.39
N LEU A 96 -8.18 12.77 -4.75
CA LEU A 96 -8.11 13.04 -3.31
C LEU A 96 -8.56 14.47 -3.01
N THR A 97 -9.28 14.62 -1.91
CA THR A 97 -9.45 15.90 -1.25
C THR A 97 -8.24 16.19 -0.34
N GLU A 98 -8.14 17.39 0.21
CA GLU A 98 -7.11 17.69 1.22
C GLU A 98 -7.24 16.77 2.43
N ALA A 99 -8.47 16.47 2.87
CA ALA A 99 -8.73 15.50 3.94
C ALA A 99 -8.25 14.10 3.55
N GLY A 100 -8.43 13.70 2.28
CA GLY A 100 -7.93 12.42 1.76
C GLY A 100 -6.41 12.32 1.80
N ARG A 101 -5.71 13.38 1.41
CA ARG A 101 -4.24 13.45 1.51
C ARG A 101 -3.75 13.33 2.95
N ARG A 102 -4.41 14.02 3.88
CA ARG A 102 -4.10 13.91 5.31
C ARG A 102 -4.31 12.48 5.81
N ALA A 103 -5.42 11.84 5.44
CA ALA A 103 -5.71 10.47 5.83
C ALA A 103 -4.63 9.49 5.36
N VAL A 104 -4.13 9.65 4.13
CA VAL A 104 -3.00 8.84 3.61
C VAL A 104 -1.73 9.07 4.43
N ARG A 105 -1.38 10.33 4.72
CA ARG A 105 -0.21 10.65 5.53
C ARG A 105 -0.31 10.08 6.94
N ASP A 106 -1.45 10.23 7.60
CA ASP A 106 -1.68 9.74 8.96
C ASP A 106 -1.59 8.21 9.03
N LYS A 107 -2.16 7.50 8.05
CA LYS A 107 -2.04 6.04 7.96
C LYS A 107 -0.60 5.59 7.73
N ARG A 108 0.12 6.29 6.87
CA ARG A 108 1.54 6.02 6.62
C ARG A 108 2.36 6.22 7.89
N THR A 109 2.14 7.31 8.61
CA THR A 109 2.81 7.60 9.87
C THR A 109 2.50 6.56 10.92
N ALA A 110 1.23 6.22 11.14
CA ALA A 110 0.82 5.18 12.09
C ALA A 110 1.45 3.82 11.76
N ARG A 111 1.51 3.47 10.50
CA ARG A 111 2.14 2.23 10.04
C ARG A 111 3.64 2.22 10.30
N ASN A 112 4.31 3.32 10.03
CA ASN A 112 5.74 3.46 10.30
C ASN A 112 6.04 3.40 11.81
N GLU A 113 5.23 4.03 12.62
CA GLU A 113 5.37 3.95 14.10
C GLU A 113 5.20 2.52 14.60
N GLN A 114 4.22 1.79 14.07
CA GLN A 114 3.99 0.39 14.42
C GLN A 114 5.19 -0.50 14.06
N LEU A 115 5.74 -0.32 12.87
CA LEU A 115 6.94 -1.04 12.44
C LEU A 115 8.17 -0.65 13.26
N ALA A 116 8.35 0.63 13.51
CA ALA A 116 9.47 1.13 14.30
C ALA A 116 9.44 0.56 15.72
N LYS A 117 8.27 0.47 16.34
CA LYS A 117 8.12 -0.15 17.66
C LYS A 117 8.52 -1.63 17.64
N ALA A 118 8.04 -2.40 16.68
CA ALA A 118 8.39 -3.81 16.54
C ALA A 118 9.90 -4.00 16.34
N LEU A 119 10.51 -3.16 15.51
CA LEU A 119 11.96 -3.17 15.28
C LEU A 119 12.75 -2.81 16.52
N SER A 120 12.31 -1.81 17.27
CA SER A 120 12.96 -1.40 18.52
C SER A 120 12.89 -2.47 19.60
N ASP A 121 11.75 -3.15 19.70
CA ASP A 121 11.50 -4.13 20.79
C ASP A 121 12.17 -5.49 20.52
N GLY A 122 12.36 -5.89 19.27
CA GLY A 122 12.75 -7.26 18.94
C GLY A 122 14.04 -7.44 18.13
N PHE A 123 14.73 -6.37 17.74
CA PHE A 123 15.87 -6.44 16.81
C PHE A 123 17.12 -5.80 17.37
N THR A 124 18.26 -6.43 17.11
CA THR A 124 19.56 -5.86 17.46
C THR A 124 19.95 -4.77 16.47
N ARG A 125 20.94 -3.95 16.86
CA ARG A 125 21.50 -2.92 15.99
C ARG A 125 22.04 -3.48 14.68
N ALA A 126 22.74 -4.63 14.75
CA ALA A 126 23.27 -5.30 13.56
C ALA A 126 22.16 -5.78 12.63
N GLU A 127 21.08 -6.31 13.19
CA GLU A 127 19.90 -6.73 12.42
C GLU A 127 19.20 -5.54 11.77
N LEU A 128 19.06 -4.43 12.45
CA LEU A 128 18.51 -3.20 11.87
C LEU A 128 19.34 -2.70 10.69
N GLN A 129 20.67 -2.76 10.81
CA GLN A 129 21.58 -2.40 9.73
C GLN A 129 21.41 -3.32 8.53
N THR A 130 21.27 -4.62 8.77
CA THR A 130 21.01 -5.61 7.72
C THR A 130 19.70 -5.34 6.99
N LEU A 131 18.63 -5.09 7.72
CA LEU A 131 17.33 -4.77 7.14
C LEU A 131 17.36 -3.47 6.33
N MET A 132 18.04 -2.45 6.85
CA MET A 132 18.20 -1.18 6.15
C MET A 132 18.95 -1.36 4.83
N ALA A 133 20.00 -2.17 4.83
CA ALA A 133 20.78 -2.48 3.62
C ALA A 133 19.99 -3.34 2.63
N ALA A 134 19.11 -4.22 3.13
CA ALA A 134 18.29 -5.08 2.28
C ALA A 134 17.13 -4.36 1.60
N ALA A 135 16.59 -3.29 2.18
CA ALA A 135 15.41 -2.61 1.66
C ALA A 135 15.52 -2.18 0.18
N PRO A 136 16.59 -1.47 -0.26
CA PRO A 136 16.73 -1.13 -1.67
C PRO A 136 16.93 -2.33 -2.60
N LEU A 137 17.49 -3.44 -2.07
CA LEU A 137 17.65 -4.68 -2.85
C LEU A 137 16.30 -5.36 -3.09
N ILE A 138 15.43 -5.35 -2.09
CA ILE A 138 14.05 -5.89 -2.20
C ILE A 138 13.24 -5.04 -3.20
N GLU A 139 13.38 -3.72 -3.13
CA GLU A 139 12.72 -2.80 -4.08
C GLU A 139 13.17 -3.09 -5.52
N ARG A 140 14.49 -3.18 -5.76
CA ARG A 140 15.04 -3.52 -7.07
C ARG A 140 14.59 -4.90 -7.57
N LEU A 141 14.46 -5.88 -6.67
CA LEU A 141 13.93 -7.19 -7.02
C LEU A 141 12.48 -7.09 -7.51
N GLY A 142 11.66 -6.31 -6.82
CA GLY A 142 10.27 -6.06 -7.23
C GLY A 142 10.16 -5.41 -8.60
N GLU A 143 11.04 -4.44 -8.91
CA GLU A 143 11.10 -3.78 -10.21
C GLU A 143 11.55 -4.71 -11.34
N SER A 144 12.20 -5.82 -11.01
CA SER A 144 12.73 -6.79 -11.98
C SER A 144 11.71 -7.85 -12.41
N LEU A 145 10.54 -7.89 -11.76
CA LEU A 145 9.46 -8.85 -12.06
C LEU A 145 8.47 -8.30 -13.09
#